data_0198c498956d87d5cbc44813e63f4454
#
_entry.id   0198c498956d87d5cbc44813e63f4454
#
_cell.length_a   1.000
_cell.length_b   1.000
_cell.length_c   1.000
_cell.angle_alpha   90.00
_cell.angle_beta   90.00
_cell.angle_gamma   90.00
#
_symmetry.space_group_name_H-M   'P 1'
#
loop_
_entity.id
_entity.type
_entity.pdbx_description
1 polymer ?
#
loop_
_entity_poly.entity_id
_entity_poly.type
_entity_poly.pdbx_seq_one_letter_code
_entity_poly.pdbx_strand_id
1 'polypeptide(L)'
;MIIRELGMTVFGLLCGSILFGRALPKWIKGIDVTEVSNDHNPGTANAMKYAGVPVGILCLLGDLLKGALPVYVAVGMGLVTDSWFPLIMAAPVLGHAYSLFYHGNGGKAI
;
A
#
# COMPACT_ATOMS: atom_id res chain seq x y z
N MET A 1 -21.55 -13.11 -5.86
CA MET A 1 -21.89 -12.30 -7.03
C MET A 1 -20.69 -11.42 -7.36
N ILE A 2 -20.48 -11.17 -8.62
CA ILE A 2 -19.27 -10.48 -9.12
C ILE A 2 -19.10 -9.07 -8.57
N ILE A 3 -20.18 -8.40 -8.17
CA ILE A 3 -20.14 -7.03 -7.63
C ILE A 3 -19.31 -6.97 -6.34
N ARG A 4 -19.49 -7.94 -5.44
CA ARG A 4 -18.69 -7.98 -4.19
C ARG A 4 -17.21 -8.25 -4.49
N GLU A 5 -16.93 -9.20 -5.34
CA GLU A 5 -15.59 -9.60 -5.71
C GLU A 5 -14.86 -8.46 -6.42
N LEU A 6 -15.52 -7.81 -7.38
CA LEU A 6 -14.96 -6.66 -8.07
C LEU A 6 -14.75 -5.48 -7.11
N GLY A 7 -15.73 -5.22 -6.24
CA GLY A 7 -15.65 -4.16 -5.25
C GLY A 7 -14.47 -4.35 -4.30
N MET A 8 -14.26 -5.58 -3.82
CA MET A 8 -13.12 -5.88 -2.94
C MET A 8 -11.78 -5.79 -3.66
N THR A 9 -11.73 -6.16 -4.93
CA THR A 9 -10.51 -5.99 -5.73
C THR A 9 -10.16 -4.51 -5.88
N VAL A 10 -11.13 -3.67 -6.24
CA VAL A 10 -10.93 -2.23 -6.37
C VAL A 10 -10.56 -1.60 -5.02
N PHE A 11 -11.23 -2.00 -3.94
CA PHE A 11 -10.90 -1.52 -2.60
C PHE A 11 -9.45 -1.84 -2.23
N GLY A 12 -9.00 -3.05 -2.50
CA GLY A 12 -7.61 -3.45 -2.26
C GLY A 12 -6.62 -2.65 -3.08
N LEU A 13 -6.91 -2.41 -4.37
CA LEU A 13 -6.07 -1.58 -5.22
C LEU A 13 -5.95 -0.15 -4.68
N LEU A 14 -7.06 0.44 -4.25
CA LEU A 14 -7.05 1.79 -3.69
C LEU A 14 -6.29 1.84 -2.37
N CYS A 15 -6.53 0.89 -1.47
CA CYS A 15 -5.79 0.83 -0.20
C CYS A 15 -4.29 0.69 -0.44
N GLY A 16 -3.89 -0.24 -1.31
CA GLY A 16 -2.48 -0.46 -1.63
C GLY A 16 -1.83 0.75 -2.28
N SER A 17 -2.60 1.52 -3.04
CA SER A 17 -2.11 2.73 -3.73
C SER A 17 -1.73 3.86 -2.78
N ILE A 18 -2.16 3.82 -1.52
CA ILE A 18 -1.71 4.78 -0.51
C ILE A 18 -0.26 4.45 -0.17
N LEU A 19 0.66 5.31 -0.57
CA LEU A 19 2.09 5.12 -0.31
C LEU A 19 2.46 5.86 0.98
N PHE A 20 2.35 5.17 2.12
CA PHE A 20 2.65 5.75 3.43
C PHE A 20 4.11 6.19 3.52
N GLY A 21 5.03 5.42 2.93
CA GLY A 21 6.45 5.75 2.89
C GLY A 21 6.76 7.01 2.09
N ARG A 22 5.83 7.49 1.27
CA ARG A 22 5.93 8.75 0.56
C ARG A 22 5.11 9.85 1.21
N ALA A 23 3.86 9.53 1.56
CA ALA A 23 2.92 10.51 2.10
C ALA A 23 3.31 11.01 3.49
N LEU A 24 3.65 10.12 4.43
CA LEU A 24 3.94 10.49 5.81
C LEU A 24 5.23 11.32 5.95
N PRO A 25 6.37 10.96 5.32
CA PRO A 25 7.54 11.83 5.33
C PRO A 25 7.25 13.22 4.75
N LYS A 26 6.44 13.28 3.69
CA LYS A 26 6.08 14.56 3.08
C LYS A 26 5.25 15.41 4.04
N TRP A 27 4.23 14.81 4.67
CA TRP A 27 3.33 15.54 5.58
C TRP A 27 4.01 15.92 6.90
N ILE A 28 4.84 15.05 7.46
CA ILE A 28 5.43 15.26 8.79
C ILE A 28 6.73 16.06 8.72
N LYS A 29 7.58 15.78 7.72
CA LYS A 29 8.92 16.38 7.58
C LYS A 29 9.11 17.25 6.35
N GLY A 30 8.13 17.29 5.45
CA GLY A 30 8.27 18.00 4.18
C GLY A 30 9.25 17.38 3.21
N ILE A 31 9.56 16.09 3.37
CA ILE A 31 10.56 15.36 2.58
C ILE A 31 9.87 14.35 1.68
N ASP A 32 10.11 14.45 0.37
CA ASP A 32 9.71 13.40 -0.58
C ASP A 32 10.87 12.42 -0.74
N VAL A 33 10.73 11.23 -0.12
CA VAL A 33 11.79 10.22 -0.13
C VAL A 33 12.08 9.70 -1.55
N THR A 34 11.14 9.81 -2.48
CA THR A 34 11.37 9.39 -3.87
C THR A 34 12.29 10.35 -4.61
N GLU A 35 12.38 11.61 -4.18
CA GLU A 35 13.29 12.59 -4.77
C GLU A 35 14.68 12.53 -4.17
N VAL A 36 14.78 12.33 -2.83
CA VAL A 36 16.06 12.41 -2.12
C VAL A 36 16.80 11.08 -2.08
N SER A 37 16.13 9.95 -2.31
CA SER A 37 16.75 8.63 -2.28
C SER A 37 17.35 8.23 -3.63
N ASN A 38 18.37 7.36 -3.59
CA ASN A 38 19.06 6.91 -4.80
C ASN A 38 18.16 6.01 -5.68
N ASP A 39 17.33 5.20 -5.05
CA ASP A 39 16.46 4.25 -5.77
C ASP A 39 15.05 4.75 -6.01
N HIS A 40 14.74 5.97 -5.56
CA HIS A 40 13.42 6.60 -5.70
C HIS A 40 12.27 5.76 -5.14
N ASN A 41 12.56 4.90 -4.16
CA ASN A 41 11.58 4.00 -3.59
C ASN A 41 10.84 4.63 -2.40
N PRO A 42 9.49 4.67 -2.40
CA PRO A 42 8.69 5.22 -1.30
C PRO A 42 8.51 4.21 -0.16
N GLY A 43 9.51 3.41 0.13
CA GLY A 43 9.41 2.34 1.14
C GLY A 43 9.85 2.78 2.53
N THR A 44 9.62 1.88 3.48
CA THR A 44 9.93 2.08 4.91
C THR A 44 11.41 2.38 5.14
N ALA A 45 12.30 1.68 4.45
CA ALA A 45 13.75 1.89 4.63
C ALA A 45 14.16 3.33 4.31
N ASN A 46 13.67 3.88 3.19
CA ASN A 46 13.95 5.27 2.83
C ASN A 46 13.27 6.24 3.78
N ALA A 47 12.05 5.93 4.24
CA ALA A 47 11.37 6.75 5.23
C ALA A 47 12.19 6.82 6.54
N MET A 48 12.73 5.71 7.01
CA MET A 48 13.59 5.69 8.19
C MET A 48 14.87 6.48 7.97
N LYS A 49 15.49 6.32 6.81
CA LYS A 49 16.77 6.96 6.50
C LYS A 49 16.65 8.48 6.38
N TYR A 50 15.64 8.96 5.68
CA TYR A 50 15.52 10.38 5.33
C TYR A 50 14.56 11.18 6.22
N ALA A 51 13.59 10.53 6.85
CA ALA A 51 12.59 11.19 7.70
C ALA A 51 12.65 10.76 9.17
N GLY A 52 13.52 9.82 9.51
CA GLY A 52 13.71 9.35 10.88
C GLY A 52 12.96 8.06 11.18
N VAL A 53 13.46 7.33 12.19
CA VAL A 53 12.93 6.02 12.56
C VAL A 53 11.45 6.10 12.98
N PRO A 54 11.00 7.07 13.80
CA PRO A 54 9.57 7.14 14.16
C PRO A 54 8.65 7.26 12.95
N VAL A 55 8.99 8.10 11.98
CA VAL A 55 8.19 8.24 10.75
C VAL A 55 8.24 6.95 9.95
N GLY A 56 9.39 6.30 9.85
CA GLY A 56 9.54 5.02 9.17
C GLY A 56 8.69 3.92 9.80
N ILE A 57 8.58 3.88 11.12
CA ILE A 57 7.71 2.92 11.82
C ILE A 57 6.24 3.17 11.48
N LEU A 58 5.81 4.43 11.44
CA LEU A 58 4.45 4.76 11.02
C LEU A 58 4.18 4.31 9.58
N CYS A 59 5.15 4.48 8.69
CA CYS A 59 5.05 4.01 7.31
C CYS A 59 4.90 2.49 7.25
N LEU A 60 5.70 1.77 8.03
CA LEU A 60 5.62 0.31 8.10
C LEU A 60 4.23 -0.15 8.56
N LEU A 61 3.72 0.45 9.64
CA LEU A 61 2.40 0.12 10.16
C LEU A 61 1.31 0.40 9.12
N GLY A 62 1.39 1.53 8.43
CA GLY A 62 0.45 1.87 7.36
C GLY A 62 0.49 0.86 6.22
N ASP A 63 1.69 0.47 5.79
CA ASP A 63 1.86 -0.51 4.71
C ASP A 63 1.32 -1.89 5.09
N LEU A 64 1.53 -2.32 6.33
CA LEU A 64 0.98 -3.58 6.81
C LEU A 64 -0.55 -3.53 6.89
N LEU A 65 -1.10 -2.45 7.42
CA LEU A 65 -2.54 -2.30 7.59
C LEU A 65 -3.26 -2.20 6.24
N LYS A 66 -2.71 -1.48 5.28
CA LYS A 66 -3.36 -1.34 3.97
C LYS A 66 -3.45 -2.66 3.21
N GLY A 67 -2.52 -3.59 3.47
CA GLY A 67 -2.57 -4.93 2.91
C GLY A 67 -3.48 -5.86 3.70
N ALA A 68 -3.42 -5.78 5.02
CA ALA A 68 -4.20 -6.66 5.91
C ALA A 68 -5.70 -6.32 5.91
N LEU A 69 -6.06 -5.05 5.86
CA LEU A 69 -7.46 -4.62 5.99
C LEU A 69 -8.36 -5.17 4.88
N PRO A 70 -8.02 -5.04 3.59
CA PRO A 70 -8.88 -5.59 2.54
C PRO A 70 -9.04 -7.10 2.65
N VAL A 71 -7.97 -7.83 3.00
CA VAL A 71 -8.03 -9.28 3.17
C VAL A 71 -8.92 -9.64 4.36
N TYR A 72 -8.78 -8.93 5.48
CA TYR A 72 -9.61 -9.15 6.67
C TYR A 72 -11.09 -8.95 6.34
N VAL A 73 -11.43 -7.89 5.63
CA VAL A 73 -12.82 -7.61 5.22
C VAL A 73 -13.32 -8.71 4.28
N ALA A 74 -12.53 -9.14 3.31
CA ALA A 74 -12.91 -10.20 2.37
C ALA A 74 -13.17 -11.52 3.09
N VAL A 75 -12.34 -11.88 4.07
CA VAL A 75 -12.54 -13.07 4.89
C VAL A 75 -13.87 -12.97 5.65
N GLY A 76 -14.16 -11.81 6.25
CA GLY A 76 -15.42 -11.56 6.93
C GLY A 76 -16.66 -11.64 6.03
N MET A 77 -16.48 -11.37 4.74
CA MET A 77 -17.55 -11.50 3.73
C MET A 77 -17.69 -12.92 3.19
N GLY A 78 -16.89 -13.88 3.66
CA GLY A 78 -16.97 -15.27 3.21
C GLY A 78 -16.32 -15.51 1.86
N LEU A 79 -15.40 -14.67 1.42
CA LEU A 79 -14.78 -14.75 0.09
C LEU A 79 -13.53 -15.66 0.02
N VAL A 80 -13.15 -16.30 1.12
CA VAL A 80 -11.95 -17.15 1.17
C VAL A 80 -11.97 -18.26 0.12
N THR A 81 -13.15 -18.87 -0.10
CA THR A 81 -13.32 -19.97 -1.06
C THR A 81 -13.75 -19.48 -2.45
N ASP A 82 -13.91 -18.18 -2.63
CA ASP A 82 -14.28 -17.58 -3.90
C ASP A 82 -13.11 -17.64 -4.87
N SER A 83 -13.38 -17.87 -6.15
CA SER A 83 -12.35 -17.94 -7.19
C SER A 83 -11.60 -16.62 -7.39
N TRP A 84 -12.17 -15.50 -6.97
CA TRP A 84 -11.55 -14.17 -7.03
C TRP A 84 -10.61 -13.90 -5.85
N PHE A 85 -10.62 -14.73 -4.81
CA PHE A 85 -9.87 -14.43 -3.59
C PHE A 85 -8.37 -14.21 -3.82
N PRO A 86 -7.68 -15.01 -4.65
CA PRO A 86 -6.27 -14.73 -4.96
C PRO A 86 -6.03 -13.34 -5.56
N LEU A 87 -6.93 -12.87 -6.43
CA LEU A 87 -6.83 -11.53 -7.00
C LEU A 87 -7.10 -10.46 -5.94
N ILE A 88 -8.09 -10.70 -5.07
CA ILE A 88 -8.40 -9.79 -3.96
C ILE A 88 -7.18 -9.65 -3.03
N MET A 89 -6.51 -10.76 -2.74
CA MET A 89 -5.28 -10.74 -1.92
C MET A 89 -4.13 -10.02 -2.61
N ALA A 90 -4.00 -10.18 -3.92
CA ALA A 90 -2.93 -9.54 -4.69
C ALA A 90 -3.18 -8.04 -4.93
N ALA A 91 -4.42 -7.58 -4.88
CA ALA A 91 -4.78 -6.22 -5.23
C ALA A 91 -4.03 -5.14 -4.42
N PRO A 92 -3.88 -5.25 -3.07
CA PRO A 92 -3.09 -4.26 -2.33
C PRO A 92 -1.62 -4.23 -2.76
N VAL A 93 -1.04 -5.38 -3.10
CA VAL A 93 0.36 -5.45 -3.57
C VAL A 93 0.49 -4.76 -4.92
N LEU A 94 -0.46 -5.01 -5.83
CA LEU A 94 -0.49 -4.34 -7.14
C LEU A 94 -0.69 -2.83 -6.98
N GLY A 95 -1.57 -2.42 -6.06
CA GLY A 95 -1.77 -1.00 -5.76
C GLY A 95 -0.51 -0.34 -5.21
N HIS A 96 0.24 -1.04 -4.36
CA HIS A 96 1.51 -0.55 -3.83
C HIS A 96 2.55 -0.41 -4.94
N ALA A 97 2.67 -1.40 -5.82
CA ALA A 97 3.67 -1.40 -6.89
C ALA A 97 3.33 -0.38 -8.00
N TYR A 98 2.05 -0.23 -8.30
CA TYR A 98 1.56 0.63 -9.39
C TYR A 98 0.50 1.59 -8.85
N SER A 99 0.90 2.46 -7.93
CA SER A 99 -0.02 3.33 -7.20
C SER A 99 -0.87 4.19 -8.13
N LEU A 100 -2.20 4.10 -8.00
CA LEU A 100 -3.13 4.91 -8.77
C LEU A 100 -3.06 6.39 -8.38
N PHE A 101 -2.65 6.69 -7.14
CA PHE A 101 -2.54 8.06 -6.64
C PHE A 101 -1.25 8.75 -7.09
N TYR A 102 -0.28 7.99 -7.61
CA TYR A 102 1.01 8.52 -8.06
C TYR A 102 1.32 8.09 -9.50
N HIS A 103 0.28 8.05 -10.34
CA HIS A 103 0.38 7.80 -11.78
C HIS A 103 1.10 6.49 -12.13
N GLY A 104 0.86 5.43 -11.34
CA GLY A 104 1.46 4.12 -11.56
C GLY A 104 2.85 3.95 -10.95
N ASN A 105 3.41 4.97 -10.31
CA ASN A 105 4.72 4.89 -9.66
C ASN A 105 4.56 4.52 -8.19
N GLY A 106 4.93 3.31 -7.86
CA GLY A 106 4.80 2.80 -6.50
C GLY A 106 6.11 2.33 -5.90
N GLY A 107 6.00 1.46 -4.89
CA GLY A 107 7.11 0.85 -4.21
C GLY A 107 7.54 -0.47 -4.85
N LYS A 108 8.58 -1.09 -4.28
CA LYS A 108 9.09 -2.37 -4.77
C LYS A 108 8.24 -3.57 -4.34
N ALA A 109 7.36 -3.39 -3.37
CA ALA A 109 6.47 -4.43 -2.83
C ALA A 109 7.23 -5.65 -2.25
N ILE A 110 8.38 -5.38 -1.65
CA ILE A 110 9.20 -6.41 -1.00
C ILE A 110 9.45 -6.11 0.47
#